data_30fe7a41c71caf610825bc0e1e4d32f4
#
_entry.id   30fe7a41c71caf610825bc0e1e4d32f4
#
_cell.length_a   1.000
_cell.length_b   1.000
_cell.length_c   1.000
_cell.angle_alpha   90.00
_cell.angle_beta   90.00
_cell.angle_gamma   90.00
#
_symmetry.space_group_name_H-M   'P 1'
#
loop_
_entity.id
_entity.type
_entity.pdbx_description
1 polymer ?
#
loop_
_entity_poly.entity_id
_entity_poly.type
_entity_poly.pdbx_seq_one_letter_code
_entity_poly.pdbx_strand_id
1 'polypeptide(L)'
;MDLTTKYLGLDLKNPLIAGASPLSNNVDNVKALEDKGAAAVVMYSLFEEQITHEAQALDTFLTQGTDSYAEALSYFPEPDQFHSLGAEDYLEKIAKLKKAVDIPVIGSLNGVSAGGWMKFAEQIQQAGADALELNIYYIPTDPFLTGAEVEKVYLDDLKTVRSHIDIPVAVKLSPYFSSFANMAVKLDDTGANGLVLFNRFYQPDIDLDELEVLPDLQFSTSYELRFPLRWIAILYGKVKASLAATTGIHEATDVLKAIMAGADAVQLASVLMKKGVKQVEVILKDLKQWMTEKEYNSIEQMKGSMSYKSIAEPAAYTRANYMKTLQSIK
;
A
#
# COMPACT_ATOMS: atom_id res chain seq x y z
N MET A 1 16.47 -22.97 -6.36
CA MET A 1 15.10 -22.42 -6.51
C MET A 1 15.20 -20.91 -6.46
N ASP A 2 14.80 -20.25 -7.51
CA ASP A 2 14.89 -18.80 -7.67
C ASP A 2 13.59 -18.13 -7.21
N LEU A 3 13.68 -17.28 -6.16
CA LEU A 3 12.56 -16.50 -5.64
C LEU A 3 12.58 -15.05 -6.12
N THR A 4 13.58 -14.65 -6.92
CA THR A 4 13.71 -13.27 -7.39
C THR A 4 12.49 -12.85 -8.21
N THR A 5 12.15 -11.58 -8.10
CA THR A 5 11.09 -10.94 -8.88
C THR A 5 11.46 -9.49 -9.15
N LYS A 6 10.80 -8.88 -10.11
CA LYS A 6 10.97 -7.46 -10.41
C LYS A 6 9.69 -6.70 -10.05
N TYR A 7 9.83 -5.67 -9.20
CA TYR A 7 8.74 -4.81 -8.80
C TYR A 7 9.14 -3.34 -8.87
N LEU A 8 8.35 -2.50 -9.51
CA LEU A 8 8.65 -1.08 -9.79
C LEU A 8 9.98 -0.86 -10.53
N GLY A 9 10.44 -1.84 -11.29
CA GLY A 9 11.78 -1.83 -11.88
C GLY A 9 12.91 -2.23 -10.94
N LEU A 10 12.65 -2.41 -9.64
CA LEU A 10 13.60 -2.87 -8.63
C LEU A 10 13.71 -4.39 -8.64
N ASP A 11 14.92 -4.92 -8.53
CA ASP A 11 15.19 -6.35 -8.40
C ASP A 11 15.03 -6.76 -6.92
N LEU A 12 14.07 -7.62 -6.64
CA LEU A 12 13.77 -8.10 -5.29
C LEU A 12 14.24 -9.55 -5.12
N LYS A 13 14.84 -9.85 -3.96
CA LYS A 13 15.31 -11.21 -3.61
C LYS A 13 14.20 -12.26 -3.48
N ASN A 14 12.95 -11.81 -3.30
CA ASN A 14 11.72 -12.61 -3.24
C ASN A 14 10.49 -11.68 -3.31
N PRO A 15 9.26 -12.19 -3.47
CA PRO A 15 8.08 -11.34 -3.64
C PRO A 15 7.51 -10.71 -2.35
N LEU A 16 8.11 -10.94 -1.17
CA LEU A 16 7.54 -10.49 0.10
C LEU A 16 8.01 -9.08 0.47
N ILE A 17 7.10 -8.13 0.50
CA ILE A 17 7.31 -6.75 0.92
C ILE A 17 6.62 -6.53 2.27
N ALA A 18 7.30 -5.91 3.24
CA ALA A 18 6.62 -5.39 4.42
C ALA A 18 5.80 -4.16 4.01
N GLY A 19 4.48 -4.28 4.01
CA GLY A 19 3.56 -3.21 3.59
C GLY A 19 3.49 -2.07 4.62
N ALA A 20 2.99 -0.92 4.17
CA ALA A 20 2.83 0.27 5.00
C ALA A 20 2.10 -0.06 6.32
N SER A 21 2.78 0.14 7.43
CA SER A 21 2.28 -0.14 8.78
C SER A 21 3.14 0.56 9.84
N PRO A 22 2.67 0.69 11.09
CA PRO A 22 3.45 1.26 12.17
C PRO A 22 4.79 0.57 12.45
N LEU A 23 5.00 -0.67 11.98
CA LEU A 23 6.27 -1.38 12.15
C LEU A 23 7.46 -0.67 11.52
N SER A 24 7.25 0.02 10.40
CA SER A 24 8.31 0.75 9.69
C SER A 24 8.71 2.07 10.38
N ASN A 25 8.01 2.46 11.43
CA ASN A 25 8.37 3.63 12.24
C ASN A 25 9.65 3.42 13.07
N ASN A 26 10.02 2.16 13.33
CA ASN A 26 11.20 1.81 14.10
C ASN A 26 12.25 1.12 13.21
N VAL A 27 13.47 1.66 13.19
CA VAL A 27 14.59 1.16 12.38
C VAL A 27 14.94 -0.29 12.75
N ASP A 28 14.90 -0.65 14.04
CA ASP A 28 15.23 -2.01 14.48
C ASP A 28 14.17 -3.03 14.00
N ASN A 29 12.90 -2.63 13.92
CA ASN A 29 11.88 -3.49 13.33
C ASN A 29 12.14 -3.74 11.83
N VAL A 30 12.59 -2.72 11.10
CA VAL A 30 12.88 -2.86 9.66
C VAL A 30 14.11 -3.73 9.44
N LYS A 31 15.16 -3.59 10.25
CA LYS A 31 16.30 -4.52 10.26
C LYS A 31 15.85 -5.95 10.54
N ALA A 32 15.02 -6.13 11.54
CA ALA A 32 14.49 -7.47 11.86
C ALA A 32 13.63 -8.04 10.71
N LEU A 33 12.87 -7.21 9.98
CA LEU A 33 12.14 -7.63 8.77
C LEU A 33 13.09 -8.08 7.66
N GLU A 34 14.17 -7.33 7.42
CA GLU A 34 15.23 -7.70 6.46
C GLU A 34 15.92 -9.00 6.84
N ASP A 35 16.31 -9.17 8.12
CA ASP A 35 16.93 -10.39 8.67
C ASP A 35 16.01 -11.60 8.52
N LYS A 36 14.68 -11.40 8.61
CA LYS A 36 13.67 -12.44 8.39
C LYS A 36 13.35 -12.67 6.91
N GLY A 37 13.97 -11.92 6.02
CA GLY A 37 13.92 -12.15 4.59
C GLY A 37 12.94 -11.28 3.82
N ALA A 38 12.36 -10.23 4.41
CA ALA A 38 11.61 -9.25 3.64
C ALA A 38 12.49 -8.68 2.50
N ALA A 39 11.90 -8.53 1.32
CA ALA A 39 12.63 -8.09 0.14
C ALA A 39 12.58 -6.58 -0.09
N ALA A 40 11.63 -5.90 0.52
CA ALA A 40 11.50 -4.44 0.56
C ALA A 40 10.62 -4.05 1.75
N VAL A 41 10.63 -2.77 2.09
CA VAL A 41 9.73 -2.18 3.08
C VAL A 41 9.03 -0.97 2.49
N VAL A 42 7.71 -0.88 2.71
CA VAL A 42 6.93 0.35 2.51
C VAL A 42 6.82 1.05 3.85
N MET A 43 7.20 2.31 3.89
CA MET A 43 7.08 3.15 5.09
C MET A 43 5.62 3.30 5.49
N TYR A 44 5.36 3.56 6.79
CA TYR A 44 4.04 4.04 7.19
C TYR A 44 3.67 5.29 6.38
N SER A 45 2.40 5.46 6.08
CA SER A 45 1.99 6.59 5.24
C SER A 45 2.10 7.91 6.01
N LEU A 46 2.71 8.90 5.38
CA LEU A 46 2.63 10.28 5.83
C LEU A 46 1.30 10.85 5.32
N PHE A 47 0.47 11.34 6.24
CA PHE A 47 -0.85 11.87 5.92
C PHE A 47 -0.77 13.37 5.64
N GLU A 48 -1.49 13.82 4.62
CA GLU A 48 -1.57 15.22 4.24
C GLU A 48 -2.11 16.10 5.37
N GLU A 49 -3.08 15.61 6.13
CA GLU A 49 -3.67 16.30 7.28
C GLU A 49 -2.63 16.55 8.39
N GLN A 50 -1.71 15.61 8.63
CA GLN A 50 -0.61 15.80 9.58
C GLN A 50 0.30 16.95 9.15
N ILE A 51 0.63 17.00 7.86
CA ILE A 51 1.47 18.02 7.26
C ILE A 51 0.81 19.40 7.36
N THR A 52 -0.48 19.48 7.04
CA THR A 52 -1.25 20.74 7.03
C THR A 52 -1.43 21.26 8.46
N HIS A 53 -1.69 20.37 9.41
CA HIS A 53 -1.87 20.73 10.82
C HIS A 53 -0.57 21.28 11.43
N GLU A 54 0.58 20.70 11.10
CA GLU A 54 1.88 21.20 11.54
C GLU A 54 2.21 22.56 10.94
N ALA A 55 1.93 22.77 9.66
CA ALA A 55 2.13 24.05 8.99
C ALA A 55 1.24 25.14 9.62
N GLN A 56 -0.01 24.82 9.93
CA GLN A 56 -0.95 25.75 10.61
C GLN A 56 -0.55 26.01 12.06
N ALA A 57 -0.11 24.99 12.80
CA ALA A 57 0.37 25.14 14.16
C ALA A 57 1.63 26.02 14.21
N LEU A 58 2.55 25.84 13.28
CA LEU A 58 3.75 26.67 13.15
C LEU A 58 3.41 28.11 12.77
N ASP A 59 2.48 28.32 11.83
CA ASP A 59 2.04 29.65 11.42
C ASP A 59 1.31 30.36 12.57
N THR A 60 0.45 29.64 13.30
CA THR A 60 -0.24 30.15 14.50
C THR A 60 0.78 30.50 15.59
N PHE A 61 1.78 29.67 15.81
CA PHE A 61 2.83 29.95 16.80
C PHE A 61 3.69 31.16 16.42
N LEU A 62 4.03 31.30 15.14
CA LEU A 62 4.80 32.43 14.62
C LEU A 62 3.99 33.75 14.62
N THR A 63 2.67 33.66 14.40
CA THR A 63 1.79 34.86 14.39
C THR A 63 1.31 35.25 15.78
N GLN A 64 1.13 34.31 16.73
CA GLN A 64 0.80 34.61 18.13
C GLN A 64 1.93 35.28 18.92
N GLY A 65 3.16 35.26 18.41
CA GLY A 65 4.34 35.87 19.06
C GLY A 65 4.39 37.41 18.98
N THR A 66 3.47 38.06 18.28
CA THR A 66 3.54 39.52 18.06
C THR A 66 2.61 40.34 18.93
N ASP A 67 1.60 39.78 19.62
CA ASP A 67 0.59 40.59 20.35
C ASP A 67 0.03 39.98 21.66
N SER A 68 0.75 39.15 22.43
CA SER A 68 0.14 38.61 23.64
C SER A 68 0.91 38.85 24.94
N TYR A 69 0.16 39.33 25.93
CA TYR A 69 0.53 39.50 27.33
C TYR A 69 0.84 38.15 28.01
N ALA A 70 1.80 38.16 28.94
CA ALA A 70 2.44 37.03 29.60
C ALA A 70 1.55 36.14 30.50
N GLU A 71 0.24 36.35 30.60
CA GLU A 71 -0.62 35.60 31.52
C GLU A 71 -1.45 34.47 30.89
N ALA A 72 -1.35 34.22 29.57
CA ALA A 72 -2.16 33.23 28.88
C ALA A 72 -1.48 31.84 28.76
N LEU A 73 -0.33 31.64 29.35
CA LEU A 73 0.48 30.40 29.21
C LEU A 73 0.03 29.18 30.04
N SER A 74 -1.06 29.28 30.80
CA SER A 74 -1.47 28.22 31.75
C SER A 74 -2.74 27.44 31.35
N TYR A 75 -3.31 27.65 30.17
CA TYR A 75 -4.61 27.05 29.81
C TYR A 75 -4.60 26.03 28.67
N PHE A 76 -3.43 25.66 28.16
CA PHE A 76 -3.34 24.56 27.19
C PHE A 76 -2.87 23.31 27.91
N PRO A 77 -3.60 22.18 27.80
CA PRO A 77 -3.09 20.91 28.29
C PRO A 77 -1.82 20.60 27.51
N GLU A 78 -0.78 20.20 28.23
CA GLU A 78 0.49 19.77 27.64
C GLU A 78 0.24 18.68 26.58
N PRO A 79 0.80 18.78 25.37
CA PRO A 79 0.58 17.81 24.30
C PRO A 79 1.45 16.58 24.51
N ASP A 80 1.33 15.88 25.66
CA ASP A 80 2.16 14.73 26.01
C ASP A 80 1.69 13.40 25.39
N GLN A 81 0.75 13.39 24.45
CA GLN A 81 0.28 12.15 23.83
C GLN A 81 0.16 12.12 22.30
N PHE A 82 0.44 13.21 21.63
CA PHE A 82 0.62 13.22 20.17
C PHE A 82 2.02 13.70 19.84
N HIS A 83 3.01 12.82 19.95
CA HIS A 83 4.18 12.95 19.11
C HIS A 83 3.70 12.77 17.67
N SER A 84 3.22 13.85 17.07
CA SER A 84 3.09 13.93 15.63
C SER A 84 4.52 13.77 15.10
N LEU A 85 4.78 12.61 14.53
CA LEU A 85 6.02 12.39 13.79
C LEU A 85 5.92 13.28 12.57
N GLY A 86 6.51 14.47 12.67
CA GLY A 86 6.46 15.50 11.64
C GLY A 86 7.01 15.01 10.32
N ALA A 87 6.72 15.76 9.27
CA ALA A 87 7.26 15.47 7.95
C ALA A 87 8.79 15.36 7.96
N GLU A 88 9.48 16.17 8.76
CA GLU A 88 10.94 16.14 8.94
C GLU A 88 11.40 14.82 9.58
N ASP A 89 10.74 14.34 10.62
CA ASP A 89 11.01 13.04 11.25
C ASP A 89 10.84 11.88 10.27
N TYR A 90 9.82 11.95 9.41
CA TYR A 90 9.57 10.94 8.38
C TYR A 90 10.73 10.87 7.38
N LEU A 91 11.20 12.00 6.89
CA LEU A 91 12.31 12.10 5.95
C LEU A 91 13.64 11.65 6.60
N GLU A 92 13.87 12.04 7.85
CA GLU A 92 15.04 11.60 8.61
C GLU A 92 15.04 10.08 8.82
N LYS A 93 13.86 9.46 9.06
CA LYS A 93 13.73 8.02 9.17
C LYS A 93 14.03 7.30 7.86
N ILE A 94 13.56 7.80 6.72
CA ILE A 94 13.95 7.26 5.41
C ILE A 94 15.47 7.28 5.27
N ALA A 95 16.11 8.42 5.54
CA ALA A 95 17.57 8.55 5.45
C ALA A 95 18.31 7.63 6.41
N LYS A 96 17.79 7.40 7.63
CA LYS A 96 18.34 6.44 8.60
C LYS A 96 18.18 5.01 8.11
N LEU A 97 17.01 4.63 7.59
CA LEU A 97 16.75 3.30 7.05
C LEU A 97 17.65 2.98 5.87
N LYS A 98 17.81 3.92 4.94
CA LYS A 98 18.71 3.75 3.77
C LYS A 98 20.18 3.50 4.14
N LYS A 99 20.60 3.87 5.35
CA LYS A 99 21.93 3.57 5.89
C LYS A 99 21.97 2.26 6.70
N ALA A 100 20.82 1.77 7.10
CA ALA A 100 20.70 0.68 8.09
C ALA A 100 20.33 -0.66 7.47
N VAL A 101 19.72 -0.68 6.27
CA VAL A 101 19.27 -1.88 5.56
C VAL A 101 19.67 -1.83 4.09
N ASP A 102 19.86 -3.01 3.48
CA ASP A 102 20.19 -3.17 2.06
C ASP A 102 18.95 -3.34 1.16
N ILE A 103 17.79 -3.65 1.75
CA ILE A 103 16.54 -3.77 1.02
C ILE A 103 15.98 -2.41 0.58
N PRO A 104 15.27 -2.35 -0.56
CA PRO A 104 14.59 -1.13 -0.98
C PRO A 104 13.64 -0.57 0.08
N VAL A 105 13.72 0.76 0.27
CA VAL A 105 12.84 1.54 1.14
C VAL A 105 11.89 2.37 0.27
N ILE A 106 10.61 2.07 0.33
CA ILE A 106 9.55 2.71 -0.44
C ILE A 106 8.85 3.73 0.45
N GLY A 107 8.93 5.02 0.10
CA GLY A 107 8.17 6.06 0.80
C GLY A 107 6.67 5.88 0.58
N SER A 108 5.82 6.37 1.48
CA SER A 108 4.37 6.31 1.32
C SER A 108 3.73 7.63 1.69
N LEU A 109 2.92 8.17 0.77
CA LEU A 109 2.11 9.38 0.97
C LEU A 109 0.63 9.03 0.93
N ASN A 110 -0.14 9.60 1.85
CA ASN A 110 -1.59 9.50 1.89
C ASN A 110 -2.21 10.89 1.90
N GLY A 111 -3.11 11.15 0.95
CA GLY A 111 -3.82 12.43 0.85
C GLY A 111 -4.74 12.46 -0.38
N VAL A 112 -5.35 13.61 -0.62
CA VAL A 112 -6.36 13.84 -1.67
C VAL A 112 -6.24 15.21 -2.34
N SER A 113 -5.24 16.05 -2.01
CA SER A 113 -5.07 17.37 -2.61
C SER A 113 -3.81 17.48 -3.44
N ALA A 114 -3.93 18.07 -4.63
CA ALA A 114 -2.83 18.16 -5.60
C ALA A 114 -1.62 19.01 -5.13
N GLY A 115 -1.79 19.89 -4.15
CA GLY A 115 -0.75 20.86 -3.75
C GLY A 115 0.28 20.35 -2.75
N GLY A 116 -0.11 19.49 -1.81
CA GLY A 116 0.75 18.98 -0.73
C GLY A 116 1.70 17.88 -1.19
N TRP A 117 1.30 17.09 -2.18
CA TRP A 117 2.03 15.92 -2.65
C TRP A 117 3.40 16.20 -3.29
N MET A 118 3.48 17.28 -4.08
CA MET A 118 4.67 17.59 -4.87
C MET A 118 5.91 17.75 -4.01
N LYS A 119 5.85 18.68 -3.05
CA LYS A 119 6.98 19.00 -2.19
C LYS A 119 7.46 17.78 -1.40
N PHE A 120 6.51 16.98 -0.88
CA PHE A 120 6.86 15.80 -0.08
C PHE A 120 7.37 14.64 -0.93
N ALA A 121 6.85 14.45 -2.14
CA ALA A 121 7.37 13.46 -3.07
C ALA A 121 8.84 13.74 -3.42
N GLU A 122 9.19 15.01 -3.71
CA GLU A 122 10.56 15.44 -3.94
C GLU A 122 11.46 15.22 -2.71
N GLN A 123 10.97 15.59 -1.52
CA GLN A 123 11.72 15.42 -0.28
C GLN A 123 11.94 13.93 0.07
N ILE A 124 10.96 13.06 -0.17
CA ILE A 124 11.09 11.61 0.00
C ILE A 124 12.17 11.06 -0.95
N GLN A 125 12.18 11.50 -2.21
CA GLN A 125 13.26 11.14 -3.14
C GLN A 125 14.60 11.65 -2.64
N GLN A 126 14.69 12.89 -2.19
CA GLN A 126 15.93 13.49 -1.66
C GLN A 126 16.42 12.79 -0.39
N ALA A 127 15.52 12.28 0.44
CA ALA A 127 15.87 11.45 1.61
C ALA A 127 16.44 10.07 1.23
N GLY A 128 16.38 9.69 -0.06
CA GLY A 128 16.99 8.50 -0.62
C GLY A 128 16.04 7.30 -0.75
N ALA A 129 14.72 7.49 -0.72
CA ALA A 129 13.76 6.43 -1.01
C ALA A 129 13.98 5.85 -2.42
N ASP A 130 13.83 4.54 -2.57
CA ASP A 130 14.01 3.84 -3.85
C ASP A 130 12.77 3.91 -4.74
N ALA A 131 11.60 4.15 -4.14
CA ALA A 131 10.31 4.30 -4.83
C ALA A 131 9.33 5.06 -3.93
N LEU A 132 8.20 5.44 -4.50
CA LEU A 132 7.09 6.08 -3.79
C LEU A 132 5.80 5.29 -4.00
N GLU A 133 5.04 5.02 -2.92
CA GLU A 133 3.68 4.51 -2.94
C GLU A 133 2.70 5.67 -2.66
N LEU A 134 1.90 6.04 -3.67
CA LEU A 134 0.78 6.97 -3.49
C LEU A 134 -0.44 6.21 -2.99
N ASN A 135 -0.86 6.53 -1.79
CA ASN A 135 -2.04 5.96 -1.16
C ASN A 135 -3.19 6.98 -1.21
N ILE A 136 -3.94 6.98 -2.31
CA ILE A 136 -5.07 7.89 -2.49
C ILE A 136 -6.28 7.28 -1.79
N TYR A 137 -6.48 7.69 -0.53
CA TYR A 137 -7.59 7.24 0.31
C TYR A 137 -8.72 8.26 0.25
N TYR A 138 -9.53 8.17 -0.81
CA TYR A 138 -10.60 9.11 -1.06
C TYR A 138 -11.97 8.43 -1.01
N ILE A 139 -12.86 8.96 -0.16
CA ILE A 139 -14.27 8.56 -0.08
C ILE A 139 -15.10 9.72 -0.60
N PRO A 140 -15.58 9.69 -1.85
CA PRO A 140 -16.37 10.75 -2.43
C PRO A 140 -17.78 10.75 -1.81
N THR A 141 -18.06 11.71 -0.93
CA THR A 141 -19.34 11.84 -0.22
C THR A 141 -20.28 12.86 -0.86
N ASP A 142 -19.77 13.69 -1.78
CA ASP A 142 -20.58 14.67 -2.49
C ASP A 142 -21.42 13.96 -3.57
N PRO A 143 -22.78 14.00 -3.49
CA PRO A 143 -23.65 13.33 -4.45
C PRO A 143 -23.66 13.99 -5.84
N PHE A 144 -23.08 15.17 -6.00
CA PHE A 144 -22.97 15.87 -7.28
C PHE A 144 -21.66 15.58 -8.02
N LEU A 145 -20.69 14.97 -7.34
CA LEU A 145 -19.41 14.58 -7.91
C LEU A 145 -19.57 13.32 -8.77
N THR A 146 -19.24 13.43 -10.05
CA THR A 146 -19.35 12.29 -10.96
C THR A 146 -18.17 11.32 -10.81
N GLY A 147 -18.37 10.04 -11.18
CA GLY A 147 -17.29 9.06 -11.17
C GLY A 147 -16.10 9.44 -12.05
N ALA A 148 -16.33 10.17 -13.16
CA ALA A 148 -15.26 10.66 -14.03
C ALA A 148 -14.41 11.75 -13.36
N GLU A 149 -15.02 12.61 -12.56
CA GLU A 149 -14.32 13.62 -11.77
C GLU A 149 -13.50 12.97 -10.65
N VAL A 150 -14.04 11.95 -9.99
CA VAL A 150 -13.29 11.14 -9.01
C VAL A 150 -12.08 10.48 -9.66
N GLU A 151 -12.24 9.78 -10.79
CA GLU A 151 -11.14 9.15 -11.52
C GLU A 151 -10.07 10.17 -11.92
N LYS A 152 -10.51 11.38 -12.31
CA LYS A 152 -9.60 12.47 -12.71
C LYS A 152 -8.67 12.90 -11.58
N VAL A 153 -9.12 12.91 -10.31
CA VAL A 153 -8.27 13.23 -9.14
C VAL A 153 -7.06 12.29 -9.11
N TYR A 154 -7.28 10.98 -9.21
CA TYR A 154 -6.20 9.99 -9.20
C TYR A 154 -5.19 10.19 -10.34
N LEU A 155 -5.69 10.52 -11.53
CA LEU A 155 -4.83 10.70 -12.71
C LEU A 155 -4.03 12.01 -12.62
N ASP A 156 -4.66 13.08 -12.16
CA ASP A 156 -4.00 14.38 -12.01
C ASP A 156 -2.93 14.32 -10.91
N ASP A 157 -3.21 13.68 -9.78
CA ASP A 157 -2.25 13.49 -8.69
C ASP A 157 -1.03 12.69 -9.15
N LEU A 158 -1.27 11.54 -9.81
CA LEU A 158 -0.18 10.73 -10.35
C LEU A 158 0.66 11.51 -11.36
N LYS A 159 0.02 12.21 -12.31
CA LYS A 159 0.69 13.02 -13.32
C LYS A 159 1.54 14.12 -12.68
N THR A 160 1.00 14.77 -11.67
CA THR A 160 1.67 15.83 -10.93
C THR A 160 2.92 15.30 -10.23
N VAL A 161 2.79 14.21 -9.47
CA VAL A 161 3.92 13.58 -8.78
C VAL A 161 4.98 13.12 -9.77
N ARG A 162 4.59 12.43 -10.84
CA ARG A 162 5.50 11.93 -11.89
C ARG A 162 6.31 13.03 -12.58
N SER A 163 5.78 14.24 -12.65
CA SER A 163 6.51 15.38 -13.25
C SER A 163 7.59 15.98 -12.35
N HIS A 164 7.65 15.58 -11.06
CA HIS A 164 8.55 16.16 -10.06
C HIS A 164 9.57 15.18 -9.49
N ILE A 165 9.37 13.87 -9.69
CA ILE A 165 10.29 12.84 -9.18
C ILE A 165 10.69 11.85 -10.26
N ASP A 166 11.92 11.32 -10.14
CA ASP A 166 12.49 10.32 -11.06
C ASP A 166 12.32 8.90 -10.55
N ILE A 167 12.18 8.71 -9.22
CA ILE A 167 11.98 7.38 -8.63
C ILE A 167 10.64 6.77 -9.06
N PRO A 168 10.54 5.44 -9.12
CA PRO A 168 9.30 4.76 -9.51
C PRO A 168 8.14 5.09 -8.57
N VAL A 169 6.92 5.18 -9.13
CA VAL A 169 5.69 5.46 -8.39
C VAL A 169 4.72 4.29 -8.51
N ALA A 170 4.32 3.73 -7.37
CA ALA A 170 3.18 2.84 -7.25
C ALA A 170 1.94 3.62 -6.84
N VAL A 171 0.78 3.24 -7.35
CA VAL A 171 -0.51 3.78 -6.89
C VAL A 171 -1.29 2.69 -6.16
N LYS A 172 -1.58 2.94 -4.88
CA LYS A 172 -2.40 2.04 -4.07
C LYS A 172 -3.85 2.46 -4.15
N LEU A 173 -4.68 1.54 -4.62
CA LEU A 173 -6.02 1.82 -5.09
C LEU A 173 -7.09 1.25 -4.17
N SER A 174 -8.24 1.92 -4.11
CA SER A 174 -9.49 1.32 -3.68
C SER A 174 -10.08 0.45 -4.79
N PRO A 175 -11.00 -0.46 -4.47
CA PRO A 175 -11.72 -1.22 -5.50
C PRO A 175 -12.93 -0.48 -6.08
N TYR A 176 -13.26 0.70 -5.58
CA TYR A 176 -14.56 1.37 -5.79
C TYR A 176 -14.59 2.25 -7.05
N PHE A 177 -14.25 1.65 -8.19
CA PHE A 177 -14.38 2.28 -9.51
C PHE A 177 -15.47 1.58 -10.32
N SER A 178 -16.25 2.33 -11.11
CA SER A 178 -17.27 1.76 -11.98
C SER A 178 -16.67 0.81 -13.02
N SER A 179 -15.44 1.11 -13.50
CA SER A 179 -14.67 0.29 -14.43
C SER A 179 -13.22 0.21 -13.99
N PHE A 180 -12.92 -0.67 -13.04
CA PHE A 180 -11.57 -0.80 -12.47
C PHE A 180 -10.51 -1.13 -13.54
N ALA A 181 -10.82 -2.01 -14.50
CA ALA A 181 -9.88 -2.35 -15.57
C ALA A 181 -9.53 -1.13 -16.45
N ASN A 182 -10.50 -0.25 -16.73
CA ASN A 182 -10.25 0.99 -17.47
C ASN A 182 -9.40 1.95 -16.64
N MET A 183 -9.70 2.10 -15.35
CA MET A 183 -8.92 2.95 -14.45
C MET A 183 -7.46 2.47 -14.32
N ALA A 184 -7.24 1.17 -14.23
CA ALA A 184 -5.89 0.59 -14.18
C ALA A 184 -5.08 0.90 -15.44
N VAL A 185 -5.69 0.80 -16.63
CA VAL A 185 -5.04 1.17 -17.90
C VAL A 185 -4.74 2.67 -17.96
N LYS A 186 -5.68 3.52 -17.55
CA LYS A 186 -5.44 4.97 -17.51
C LYS A 186 -4.28 5.35 -16.59
N LEU A 187 -4.14 4.69 -15.42
CA LEU A 187 -3.02 4.91 -14.51
C LEU A 187 -1.69 4.42 -15.10
N ASP A 188 -1.68 3.27 -15.76
CA ASP A 188 -0.52 2.74 -16.49
C ASP A 188 -0.08 3.73 -17.59
N ASP A 189 -1.02 4.21 -18.41
CA ASP A 189 -0.77 5.20 -19.46
C ASP A 189 -0.33 6.58 -18.90
N THR A 190 -0.74 6.92 -17.68
CA THR A 190 -0.32 8.16 -16.98
C THR A 190 1.07 8.04 -16.36
N GLY A 191 1.64 6.83 -16.32
CA GLY A 191 3.02 6.59 -15.88
C GLY A 191 3.16 5.96 -14.48
N ALA A 192 2.12 5.28 -13.99
CA ALA A 192 2.28 4.41 -12.82
C ALA A 192 3.27 3.28 -13.12
N ASN A 193 4.26 3.11 -12.27
CA ASN A 193 5.20 1.99 -12.36
C ASN A 193 4.65 0.73 -11.67
N GLY A 194 3.68 0.89 -10.78
CA GLY A 194 3.00 -0.20 -10.09
C GLY A 194 1.60 0.14 -9.64
N LEU A 195 0.76 -0.89 -9.53
CA LEU A 195 -0.59 -0.82 -8.98
C LEU A 195 -0.67 -1.75 -7.77
N VAL A 196 -1.03 -1.21 -6.61
CA VAL A 196 -1.18 -1.97 -5.37
C VAL A 196 -2.66 -2.21 -5.08
N LEU A 197 -3.08 -3.47 -5.10
CA LEU A 197 -4.47 -3.89 -5.03
C LEU A 197 -4.72 -4.72 -3.77
N PHE A 198 -5.58 -4.34 -2.86
CA PHE A 198 -6.30 -3.09 -2.73
C PHE A 198 -6.04 -2.46 -1.37
N ASN A 199 -6.13 -1.14 -1.31
CA ASN A 199 -6.21 -0.47 -0.03
C ASN A 199 -7.42 -0.99 0.75
N ARG A 200 -7.25 -1.20 2.04
CA ARG A 200 -8.34 -1.60 2.91
C ARG A 200 -8.95 -0.37 3.53
N PHE A 201 -10.19 -0.06 3.10
CA PHE A 201 -10.96 1.00 3.72
C PHE A 201 -11.54 0.46 5.03
N TYR A 202 -11.21 1.14 6.11
CA TYR A 202 -11.76 0.81 7.41
C TYR A 202 -13.22 1.19 7.44
N GLN A 203 -14.05 0.25 7.90
CA GLN A 203 -15.48 0.47 8.05
C GLN A 203 -15.74 0.92 9.47
N PRO A 204 -16.51 2.00 9.67
CA PRO A 204 -16.95 2.39 11.00
C PRO A 204 -17.96 1.37 11.53
N ASP A 205 -18.02 1.22 12.85
CA ASP A 205 -19.09 0.51 13.53
C ASP A 205 -19.92 1.50 14.37
N ILE A 206 -21.07 1.06 14.88
CA ILE A 206 -21.96 1.88 15.69
C ILE A 206 -22.07 1.24 17.06
N ASP A 207 -21.71 1.99 18.09
CA ASP A 207 -22.01 1.64 19.47
C ASP A 207 -23.49 1.94 19.74
N LEU A 208 -24.25 0.88 20.03
CA LEU A 208 -25.69 1.00 20.26
C LEU A 208 -26.03 1.45 21.69
N ASP A 209 -25.09 1.34 22.61
CA ASP A 209 -25.30 1.77 24.00
C ASP A 209 -24.99 3.26 24.15
N GLU A 210 -23.86 3.72 23.57
CA GLU A 210 -23.46 5.12 23.62
C GLU A 210 -24.00 5.95 22.44
N LEU A 211 -24.58 5.33 21.41
CA LEU A 211 -25.10 5.93 20.17
C LEU A 211 -24.02 6.74 19.43
N GLU A 212 -22.81 6.22 19.39
CA GLU A 212 -21.64 6.82 18.74
C GLU A 212 -21.14 5.96 17.58
N VAL A 213 -20.48 6.62 16.61
CA VAL A 213 -19.75 5.94 15.53
C VAL A 213 -18.35 5.60 16.02
N LEU A 214 -18.03 4.30 16.08
CA LEU A 214 -16.73 3.82 16.54
C LEU A 214 -15.77 3.57 15.38
N PRO A 215 -14.49 4.02 15.49
CA PRO A 215 -13.43 3.53 14.65
C PRO A 215 -13.05 2.11 15.07
N ASP A 216 -13.43 1.11 14.29
CA ASP A 216 -13.08 -0.29 14.54
C ASP A 216 -12.00 -0.78 13.58
N LEU A 217 -10.81 -1.04 14.11
CA LEU A 217 -9.69 -1.58 13.35
C LEU A 217 -9.69 -3.11 13.38
N GLN A 218 -10.27 -3.72 12.37
CA GLN A 218 -10.17 -5.17 12.18
C GLN A 218 -9.06 -5.52 11.20
N PHE A 219 -8.15 -6.40 11.60
CA PHE A 219 -7.13 -6.93 10.70
C PHE A 219 -7.72 -7.88 9.66
N SER A 220 -7.13 -7.90 8.46
CA SER A 220 -7.55 -8.82 7.40
C SER A 220 -7.37 -10.30 7.76
N THR A 221 -8.01 -11.14 6.97
CA THR A 221 -7.86 -12.60 6.94
C THR A 221 -7.53 -13.06 5.53
N SER A 222 -7.06 -14.30 5.34
CA SER A 222 -6.77 -14.86 4.00
C SER A 222 -7.99 -14.87 3.06
N TYR A 223 -9.20 -14.82 3.60
CA TYR A 223 -10.43 -14.78 2.80
C TYR A 223 -10.50 -13.51 1.93
N GLU A 224 -10.00 -12.39 2.43
CA GLU A 224 -10.08 -11.10 1.75
C GLU A 224 -9.15 -11.01 0.53
N LEU A 225 -8.13 -11.88 0.41
CA LEU A 225 -7.29 -11.98 -0.78
C LEU A 225 -8.11 -12.28 -2.06
N ARG A 226 -9.25 -12.94 -1.96
CA ARG A 226 -10.05 -13.35 -3.12
C ARG A 226 -10.48 -12.18 -4.00
N PHE A 227 -10.57 -11.01 -3.43
CA PHE A 227 -10.95 -9.81 -4.16
C PHE A 227 -9.79 -9.22 -4.98
N PRO A 228 -8.64 -8.84 -4.39
CA PRO A 228 -7.48 -8.42 -5.17
C PRO A 228 -7.00 -9.50 -6.15
N LEU A 229 -7.07 -10.78 -5.77
CA LEU A 229 -6.72 -11.92 -6.63
C LEU A 229 -7.44 -11.88 -7.98
N ARG A 230 -8.76 -11.65 -7.97
CA ARG A 230 -9.57 -11.54 -9.20
C ARG A 230 -9.05 -10.44 -10.12
N TRP A 231 -8.77 -9.27 -9.57
CA TRP A 231 -8.37 -8.12 -10.38
C TRP A 231 -6.94 -8.23 -10.87
N ILE A 232 -6.03 -8.77 -10.07
CA ILE A 232 -4.67 -9.10 -10.51
C ILE A 232 -4.73 -10.07 -11.68
N ALA A 233 -5.51 -11.15 -11.58
CA ALA A 233 -5.66 -12.12 -12.66
C ALA A 233 -6.24 -11.50 -13.94
N ILE A 234 -7.19 -10.57 -13.84
CA ILE A 234 -7.79 -9.87 -14.99
C ILE A 234 -6.81 -8.89 -15.63
N LEU A 235 -6.01 -8.18 -14.83
CA LEU A 235 -5.10 -7.13 -15.30
C LEU A 235 -3.77 -7.66 -15.83
N TYR A 236 -3.36 -8.85 -15.42
CA TYR A 236 -2.11 -9.46 -15.88
C TYR A 236 -2.01 -9.51 -17.39
N GLY A 237 -0.97 -8.87 -17.94
CA GLY A 237 -0.75 -8.72 -19.38
C GLY A 237 -1.63 -7.68 -20.08
N LYS A 238 -2.41 -6.87 -19.34
CA LYS A 238 -3.16 -5.72 -19.87
C LYS A 238 -2.54 -4.38 -19.49
N VAL A 239 -1.75 -4.35 -18.42
CA VAL A 239 -0.97 -3.20 -17.98
C VAL A 239 0.51 -3.56 -17.99
N LYS A 240 1.37 -2.55 -18.11
CA LYS A 240 2.84 -2.69 -18.02
C LYS A 240 3.33 -2.48 -16.59
N ALA A 241 2.57 -1.71 -15.82
CA ALA A 241 2.83 -1.46 -14.41
C ALA A 241 2.91 -2.78 -13.63
N SER A 242 3.83 -2.89 -12.68
CA SER A 242 3.91 -4.01 -11.76
C SER A 242 2.63 -4.15 -10.94
N LEU A 243 2.19 -5.38 -10.71
CA LEU A 243 1.00 -5.65 -9.89
C LEU A 243 1.42 -6.17 -8.51
N ALA A 244 0.98 -5.51 -7.45
CA ALA A 244 1.19 -5.97 -6.09
C ALA A 244 -0.14 -6.31 -5.41
N ALA A 245 -0.19 -7.47 -4.74
CA ALA A 245 -1.31 -7.84 -3.91
C ALA A 245 -1.11 -7.30 -2.48
N THR A 246 -2.12 -6.64 -1.94
CA THR A 246 -2.19 -6.31 -0.52
C THR A 246 -3.56 -6.70 0.03
N THR A 247 -3.68 -6.82 1.36
CA THR A 247 -4.89 -7.33 2.03
C THR A 247 -5.10 -8.84 1.82
N GLY A 248 -5.14 -9.57 2.92
CA GLY A 248 -5.44 -11.01 2.90
C GLY A 248 -4.22 -11.91 2.64
N ILE A 249 -3.00 -11.42 2.80
CA ILE A 249 -1.78 -12.22 2.69
C ILE A 249 -1.31 -12.62 4.09
N HIS A 250 -1.50 -13.88 4.47
CA HIS A 250 -1.19 -14.39 5.82
C HIS A 250 -0.30 -15.63 5.80
N GLU A 251 -0.30 -16.39 4.70
CA GLU A 251 0.36 -17.66 4.56
C GLU A 251 1.02 -17.79 3.18
N ALA A 252 1.92 -18.78 3.01
CA ALA A 252 2.57 -19.05 1.74
C ALA A 252 1.56 -19.37 0.62
N THR A 253 0.46 -20.02 0.95
CA THR A 253 -0.61 -20.31 -0.01
C THR A 253 -1.28 -19.06 -0.57
N ASP A 254 -1.36 -17.98 0.21
CA ASP A 254 -1.88 -16.69 -0.26
C ASP A 254 -0.90 -16.03 -1.23
N VAL A 255 0.40 -16.09 -0.90
CA VAL A 255 1.48 -15.61 -1.79
C VAL A 255 1.45 -16.35 -3.12
N LEU A 256 1.40 -17.68 -3.08
CA LEU A 256 1.33 -18.54 -4.28
C LEU A 256 0.15 -18.17 -5.17
N LYS A 257 -1.04 -18.03 -4.58
CA LYS A 257 -2.25 -17.63 -5.33
C LYS A 257 -2.07 -16.26 -6.00
N ALA A 258 -1.52 -15.28 -5.28
CA ALA A 258 -1.28 -13.95 -5.83
C ALA A 258 -0.29 -13.98 -7.00
N ILE A 259 0.84 -14.67 -6.87
CA ILE A 259 1.84 -14.81 -7.93
C ILE A 259 1.26 -15.56 -9.14
N MET A 260 0.56 -16.66 -8.92
CA MET A 260 -0.07 -17.41 -10.01
C MET A 260 -1.16 -16.59 -10.72
N ALA A 261 -1.85 -15.70 -10.02
CA ALA A 261 -2.76 -14.73 -10.64
C ALA A 261 -2.05 -13.69 -11.49
N GLY A 262 -0.78 -13.39 -11.20
CA GLY A 262 0.05 -12.44 -11.95
C GLY A 262 0.63 -11.30 -11.14
N ALA A 263 0.61 -11.37 -9.80
CA ALA A 263 1.30 -10.40 -8.97
C ALA A 263 2.82 -10.53 -9.11
N ASP A 264 3.51 -9.39 -9.14
CA ASP A 264 4.97 -9.30 -9.09
C ASP A 264 5.46 -9.36 -7.64
N ALA A 265 4.68 -8.83 -6.72
CA ALA A 265 4.98 -8.80 -5.30
C ALA A 265 3.71 -8.89 -4.44
N VAL A 266 3.89 -9.13 -3.15
CA VAL A 266 2.82 -9.10 -2.14
C VAL A 266 3.24 -8.25 -0.95
N GLN A 267 2.32 -7.47 -0.40
CA GLN A 267 2.54 -6.64 0.77
C GLN A 267 1.91 -7.27 2.01
N LEU A 268 2.75 -7.51 3.01
CA LEU A 268 2.38 -8.06 4.31
C LEU A 268 2.19 -6.93 5.32
N ALA A 269 0.99 -6.74 5.85
CA ALA A 269 0.72 -5.78 6.91
C ALA A 269 0.02 -6.45 8.11
N SER A 270 -1.26 -6.83 7.97
CA SER A 270 -2.05 -7.41 9.05
C SER A 270 -1.41 -8.64 9.68
N VAL A 271 -0.77 -9.49 8.90
CA VAL A 271 -0.10 -10.70 9.40
C VAL A 271 1.10 -10.36 10.28
N LEU A 272 1.88 -9.34 9.89
CA LEU A 272 3.04 -8.90 10.66
C LEU A 272 2.62 -8.23 11.97
N MET A 273 1.52 -7.49 11.97
CA MET A 273 0.94 -6.90 13.18
C MET A 273 0.37 -7.96 14.13
N LYS A 274 -0.24 -9.04 13.58
CA LYS A 274 -0.83 -10.14 14.37
C LYS A 274 0.22 -11.13 14.90
N LYS A 275 1.18 -11.53 14.07
CA LYS A 275 2.10 -12.67 14.34
C LYS A 275 3.56 -12.23 14.48
N GLY A 276 3.85 -10.94 14.28
CA GLY A 276 5.21 -10.40 14.38
C GLY A 276 6.06 -10.64 13.13
N VAL A 277 7.23 -10.02 13.08
CA VAL A 277 8.15 -10.01 11.92
C VAL A 277 8.66 -11.41 11.53
N LYS A 278 8.72 -12.36 12.47
CA LYS A 278 9.13 -13.74 12.22
C LYS A 278 8.27 -14.46 11.18
N GLN A 279 7.06 -13.97 10.96
CA GLN A 279 6.14 -14.58 9.98
C GLN A 279 6.67 -14.50 8.54
N VAL A 280 7.53 -13.54 8.22
CA VAL A 280 8.20 -13.47 6.90
C VAL A 280 9.01 -14.74 6.65
N GLU A 281 9.82 -15.15 7.62
CA GLU A 281 10.65 -16.37 7.54
C GLU A 281 9.79 -17.64 7.37
N VAL A 282 8.70 -17.73 8.12
CA VAL A 282 7.75 -18.85 8.03
C VAL A 282 7.15 -18.93 6.62
N ILE A 283 6.64 -17.81 6.12
CA ILE A 283 6.04 -17.77 4.77
C ILE A 283 7.08 -18.13 3.71
N LEU A 284 8.31 -17.63 3.78
CA LEU A 284 9.37 -17.97 2.84
C LEU A 284 9.74 -19.44 2.86
N LYS A 285 9.81 -20.03 4.06
CA LYS A 285 10.08 -21.46 4.22
C LYS A 285 8.99 -22.31 3.55
N ASP A 286 7.74 -22.02 3.87
CA ASP A 286 6.60 -22.78 3.35
C ASP A 286 6.42 -22.57 1.84
N LEU A 287 6.72 -21.37 1.32
CA LEU A 287 6.74 -21.06 -0.11
C LEU A 287 7.77 -21.95 -0.83
N LYS A 288 9.02 -22.00 -0.33
CA LYS A 288 10.08 -22.85 -0.89
C LYS A 288 9.70 -24.33 -0.85
N GLN A 289 9.12 -24.79 0.25
CA GLN A 289 8.69 -26.18 0.40
C GLN A 289 7.65 -26.52 -0.67
N TRP A 290 6.59 -25.71 -0.81
CA TRP A 290 5.53 -25.94 -1.80
C TRP A 290 6.09 -25.93 -3.24
N MET A 291 6.97 -24.99 -3.57
CA MET A 291 7.60 -24.93 -4.89
C MET A 291 8.45 -26.19 -5.17
N THR A 292 9.14 -26.71 -4.16
CA THR A 292 9.90 -27.97 -4.29
C THR A 292 8.96 -29.17 -4.54
N GLU A 293 7.89 -29.27 -3.78
CA GLU A 293 6.90 -30.35 -3.91
C GLU A 293 6.17 -30.34 -5.25
N LYS A 294 6.03 -29.15 -5.86
CA LYS A 294 5.38 -28.96 -7.16
C LYS A 294 6.34 -28.77 -8.33
N GLU A 295 7.65 -28.98 -8.10
CA GLU A 295 8.70 -28.94 -9.12
C GLU A 295 8.83 -27.59 -9.86
N TYR A 296 8.46 -26.48 -9.18
CA TYR A 296 8.72 -25.14 -9.70
C TYR A 296 10.15 -24.70 -9.41
N ASN A 297 10.84 -24.20 -10.42
CA ASN A 297 12.22 -23.72 -10.30
C ASN A 297 12.34 -22.24 -9.96
N SER A 298 11.33 -21.43 -10.31
CA SER A 298 11.34 -19.99 -10.08
C SER A 298 9.94 -19.41 -9.89
N ILE A 299 9.89 -18.22 -9.25
CA ILE A 299 8.69 -17.39 -9.17
C ILE A 299 8.20 -17.01 -10.56
N GLU A 300 9.12 -16.64 -11.47
CA GLU A 300 8.78 -16.21 -12.82
C GLU A 300 8.09 -17.34 -13.62
N GLN A 301 8.49 -18.60 -13.41
CA GLN A 301 7.86 -19.76 -14.04
C GLN A 301 6.36 -19.88 -13.71
N MET A 302 5.96 -19.55 -12.48
CA MET A 302 4.56 -19.69 -12.07
C MET A 302 3.75 -18.41 -12.17
N LYS A 303 4.42 -17.25 -12.31
CA LYS A 303 3.75 -15.95 -12.37
C LYS A 303 2.74 -15.88 -13.52
N GLY A 304 1.50 -15.54 -13.19
CA GLY A 304 0.42 -15.41 -14.16
C GLY A 304 -0.09 -16.71 -14.77
N SER A 305 0.41 -17.88 -14.33
CA SER A 305 -0.04 -19.19 -14.86
C SER A 305 -1.54 -19.45 -14.67
N MET A 306 -2.13 -18.85 -13.63
CA MET A 306 -3.57 -18.90 -13.34
C MET A 306 -4.28 -17.57 -13.61
N SER A 307 -3.70 -16.70 -14.44
CA SER A 307 -4.31 -15.42 -14.83
C SER A 307 -5.46 -15.61 -15.83
N TYR A 308 -6.26 -14.56 -16.00
CA TYR A 308 -7.31 -14.52 -17.02
C TYR A 308 -6.79 -14.82 -18.43
N LYS A 309 -5.55 -14.39 -18.73
CA LYS A 309 -4.89 -14.62 -20.01
C LYS A 309 -4.46 -16.07 -20.22
N SER A 310 -4.11 -16.76 -19.15
CA SER A 310 -3.39 -18.05 -19.23
C SER A 310 -4.27 -19.27 -19.02
N ILE A 311 -5.38 -19.15 -18.28
CA ILE A 311 -6.25 -20.29 -17.97
C ILE A 311 -7.14 -20.67 -19.16
N ALA A 312 -7.45 -21.98 -19.27
CA ALA A 312 -8.32 -22.50 -20.31
C ALA A 312 -9.76 -21.95 -20.27
N GLU A 313 -10.23 -21.54 -19.09
CA GLU A 313 -11.59 -21.07 -18.87
C GLU A 313 -11.63 -19.69 -18.18
N PRO A 314 -11.32 -18.59 -18.91
CA PRO A 314 -11.26 -17.23 -18.35
C PRO A 314 -12.56 -16.77 -17.69
N ALA A 315 -13.70 -17.34 -18.12
CA ALA A 315 -15.01 -17.07 -17.55
C ALA A 315 -15.09 -17.30 -16.02
N ALA A 316 -14.16 -18.08 -15.45
CA ALA A 316 -14.04 -18.26 -14.01
C ALA A 316 -13.78 -16.94 -13.23
N TYR A 317 -13.17 -15.94 -13.86
CA TYR A 317 -12.93 -14.62 -13.27
C TYR A 317 -14.04 -13.60 -13.55
N THR A 318 -15.00 -13.91 -14.42
CA THR A 318 -16.08 -13.02 -14.85
C THR A 318 -17.45 -13.46 -14.33
N ARG A 319 -18.51 -12.97 -14.94
CA ARG A 319 -19.88 -13.24 -14.53
C ARG A 319 -20.25 -14.74 -14.48
N ALA A 320 -19.67 -15.57 -15.34
CA ALA A 320 -19.94 -17.01 -15.36
C ALA A 320 -19.53 -17.72 -14.04
N ASN A 321 -18.60 -17.15 -13.28
CA ASN A 321 -18.25 -17.65 -11.95
C ASN A 321 -19.44 -17.64 -10.98
N TYR A 322 -20.36 -16.67 -11.13
CA TYR A 322 -21.55 -16.56 -10.27
C TYR A 322 -22.44 -17.81 -10.35
N MET A 323 -22.73 -18.27 -11.57
CA MET A 323 -23.54 -19.48 -11.77
C MET A 323 -22.87 -20.74 -11.21
N LYS A 324 -21.55 -20.89 -11.46
CA LYS A 324 -20.79 -22.03 -10.94
C LYS A 324 -20.74 -22.03 -9.42
N THR A 325 -20.57 -20.86 -8.80
CA THR A 325 -20.55 -20.72 -7.33
C THR A 325 -21.89 -21.10 -6.73
N LEU A 326 -23.01 -20.64 -7.30
CA LEU A 326 -24.35 -21.03 -6.81
C LEU A 326 -24.57 -22.54 -6.91
N GLN A 327 -24.12 -23.18 -7.98
CA GLN A 327 -24.25 -24.63 -8.19
C GLN A 327 -23.31 -25.44 -7.29
N SER A 328 -22.29 -24.84 -6.68
CA SER A 328 -21.36 -25.51 -5.77
C SER A 328 -21.84 -25.56 -4.32
N ILE A 329 -22.95 -24.89 -3.99
CA ILE A 329 -23.59 -24.97 -2.69
C ILE A 329 -24.29 -26.32 -2.61
N LYS A 330 -23.75 -27.20 -1.77
CA LYS A 330 -24.35 -28.52 -1.47
C LYS A 330 -25.21 -28.44 -0.23
#